data_90e77b062855211f1cd6258d365409a3
#
_entry.id   90e77b062855211f1cd6258d365409a3
#
_cell.length_a   1.000
_cell.length_b   1.000
_cell.length_c   1.000
_cell.angle_alpha   90.00
_cell.angle_beta   90.00
_cell.angle_gamma   90.00
#
_symmetry.space_group_name_H-M   'P 1'
#
loop_
_entity.id
_entity.type
_entity.pdbx_description
1 polymer ?
#
loop_
_entity_poly.entity_id
_entity_poly.type
_entity_poly.pdbx_seq_one_letter_code
_entity_poly.pdbx_strand_id
1 'polypeptide(L)'
;MPEAGLVRSAVGVVCRQQDVLLIRVSDIKGRPVWSFPKGRLDAGETPAQAALREVLEETGWCCRIEADLSTTEYWFQREGRRFRKTVVWFKMSALEEAGVPDGEVEEVQWVDREVALGRLTYPSDVALLSQALSQGPSSR
;
A
#
# COMPACT_ATOMS: atom_id res chain seq x y z
N MET A 1 22.06 18.24 -8.31
CA MET A 1 21.55 17.71 -9.58
C MET A 1 20.05 18.00 -9.66
N PRO A 2 19.59 18.54 -10.77
CA PRO A 2 18.16 18.82 -10.88
C PRO A 2 17.32 17.55 -10.86
N GLU A 3 16.10 17.71 -10.40
CA GLU A 3 15.12 16.63 -10.33
C GLU A 3 14.67 16.25 -11.74
N ALA A 4 14.75 14.95 -12.08
CA ALA A 4 14.31 14.45 -13.39
C ALA A 4 12.79 14.28 -13.44
N GLY A 5 12.14 14.04 -12.31
CA GLY A 5 10.70 13.89 -12.27
C GLY A 5 10.18 13.53 -10.90
N LEU A 6 8.85 13.59 -10.77
CA LEU A 6 8.11 13.21 -9.58
C LEU A 6 7.30 11.96 -9.87
N VAL A 7 7.49 10.93 -9.06
CA VAL A 7 6.69 9.70 -9.10
C VAL A 7 5.73 9.74 -7.92
N ARG A 8 4.44 9.54 -8.18
CA ARG A 8 3.41 9.55 -7.15
C ARG A 8 2.75 8.19 -7.06
N SER A 9 2.68 7.65 -5.85
CA SER A 9 2.06 6.36 -5.57
C SER A 9 1.12 6.47 -4.39
N ALA A 10 0.18 5.52 -4.29
CA ALA A 10 -0.76 5.45 -3.20
C ALA A 10 -0.82 4.02 -2.66
N VAL A 11 -1.03 3.89 -1.35
CA VAL A 11 -1.01 2.61 -0.64
C VAL A 11 -2.26 2.49 0.22
N GLY A 12 -2.85 1.29 0.24
CA GLY A 12 -3.96 0.99 1.13
C GLY A 12 -3.56 0.04 2.24
N VAL A 13 -3.71 0.49 3.49
CA VAL A 13 -3.57 -0.35 4.68
C VAL A 13 -4.97 -0.79 5.06
N VAL A 14 -5.36 -1.99 4.61
CA VAL A 14 -6.73 -2.48 4.73
C VAL A 14 -6.86 -3.31 6.01
N CYS A 15 -7.76 -2.88 6.89
CA CYS A 15 -7.98 -3.52 8.17
C CYS A 15 -9.36 -4.17 8.22
N ARG A 16 -9.46 -5.31 8.88
CA ARG A 16 -10.70 -6.04 9.14
C ARG A 16 -10.57 -6.70 10.50
N GLN A 17 -11.25 -6.15 11.51
CA GLN A 17 -11.11 -6.61 12.89
C GLN A 17 -9.64 -6.61 13.30
N GLN A 18 -9.06 -7.77 13.63
CA GLN A 18 -7.67 -7.89 14.06
C GLN A 18 -6.70 -8.14 12.90
N ASP A 19 -7.21 -8.26 11.68
CA ASP A 19 -6.42 -8.65 10.52
C ASP A 19 -6.15 -7.47 9.60
N VAL A 20 -5.05 -7.57 8.87
CA VAL A 20 -4.69 -6.65 7.80
C VAL A 20 -4.43 -7.42 6.52
N LEU A 21 -4.67 -6.78 5.39
CA LEU A 21 -4.56 -7.40 4.08
C LEU A 21 -3.17 -7.17 3.52
N LEU A 22 -2.42 -8.25 3.32
CA LEU A 22 -1.07 -8.20 2.75
C LEU A 22 -1.04 -8.90 1.40
N ILE A 23 -0.10 -8.46 0.57
CA ILE A 23 0.22 -9.14 -0.68
C ILE A 23 1.67 -9.62 -0.63
N ARG A 24 1.92 -10.74 -1.33
CA ARG A 24 3.28 -11.19 -1.58
C ARG A 24 3.59 -11.01 -3.05
N VAL A 25 4.72 -10.36 -3.33
CA VAL A 25 5.24 -10.18 -4.67
C VAL A 25 6.72 -10.57 -4.68
N SER A 26 7.33 -10.63 -5.85
CA SER A 26 8.77 -10.86 -5.97
C SER A 26 9.47 -9.55 -6.27
N ASP A 27 10.65 -9.35 -5.67
CA ASP A 27 11.51 -8.22 -6.03
C ASP A 27 12.27 -8.55 -7.33
N ILE A 28 13.11 -7.63 -7.79
CA ILE A 28 13.86 -7.82 -9.05
C ILE A 28 14.84 -8.98 -9.01
N LYS A 29 15.17 -9.47 -7.79
CA LYS A 29 16.06 -10.64 -7.62
C LYS A 29 15.27 -11.91 -7.36
N GLY A 30 13.95 -11.85 -7.48
CA GLY A 30 13.06 -13.00 -7.26
C GLY A 30 12.82 -13.34 -5.79
N ARG A 31 13.19 -12.46 -4.86
CA ARG A 31 12.97 -12.70 -3.43
C ARG A 31 11.54 -12.33 -3.04
N PRO A 32 10.91 -13.08 -2.14
CA PRO A 32 9.55 -12.75 -1.70
C PRO A 32 9.53 -11.46 -0.90
N VAL A 33 8.52 -10.64 -1.18
CA VAL A 33 8.28 -9.37 -0.47
C VAL A 33 6.84 -9.37 0.01
N TRP A 34 6.64 -9.20 1.30
CA TRP A 34 5.32 -8.98 1.89
C TRP A 34 5.12 -7.49 2.09
N SER A 35 4.05 -6.97 1.53
CA SER A 35 3.78 -5.53 1.57
C SER A 35 2.27 -5.28 1.50
N PHE A 36 1.89 -3.99 1.52
CA PHE A 36 0.52 -3.56 1.28
C PHE A 36 0.28 -3.37 -0.21
N PRO A 37 -0.97 -3.52 -0.68
CA PRO A 37 -1.31 -3.19 -2.06
C PRO A 37 -1.06 -1.72 -2.33
N LYS A 38 -0.47 -1.42 -3.49
CA LYS A 38 -0.04 -0.08 -3.85
C LYS A 38 0.22 0.04 -5.34
N GLY A 39 0.24 1.27 -5.82
CA GLY A 39 0.64 1.52 -7.19
C GLY A 39 0.68 3.00 -7.51
N ARG A 40 1.09 3.30 -8.72
CA ARG A 40 1.21 4.66 -9.22
C ARG A 40 -0.16 5.24 -9.54
N LEU A 41 -0.27 6.57 -9.43
CA LEU A 41 -1.45 7.28 -9.87
C LEU A 41 -1.52 7.27 -11.40
N ASP A 42 -2.70 7.01 -11.92
CA ASP A 42 -2.98 7.22 -13.34
C ASP A 42 -3.26 8.70 -13.59
N ALA A 43 -3.17 9.12 -14.84
CA ALA A 43 -3.43 10.51 -15.21
C ALA A 43 -4.83 10.93 -14.77
N GLY A 44 -4.92 12.06 -14.08
CA GLY A 44 -6.19 12.60 -13.60
C GLY A 44 -6.74 11.96 -12.34
N GLU A 45 -6.05 10.97 -11.80
CA GLU A 45 -6.47 10.26 -10.60
C GLU A 45 -6.01 11.00 -9.34
N THR A 46 -6.88 11.06 -8.31
CA THR A 46 -6.45 11.51 -6.99
C THR A 46 -5.71 10.37 -6.29
N PRO A 47 -4.88 10.66 -5.27
CA PRO A 47 -4.26 9.58 -4.49
C PRO A 47 -5.28 8.60 -3.88
N ALA A 48 -6.42 9.10 -3.39
CA ALA A 48 -7.46 8.25 -2.83
C ALA A 48 -8.05 7.31 -3.88
N GLN A 49 -8.32 7.82 -5.08
CA GLN A 49 -8.83 6.99 -6.17
C GLN A 49 -7.81 5.92 -6.57
N ALA A 50 -6.55 6.30 -6.66
CA ALA A 50 -5.48 5.37 -7.01
C ALA A 50 -5.34 4.26 -5.98
N ALA A 51 -5.38 4.61 -4.68
CA ALA A 51 -5.26 3.62 -3.62
C ALA A 51 -6.41 2.61 -3.67
N LEU A 52 -7.65 3.09 -3.84
CA LEU A 52 -8.82 2.20 -3.92
C LEU A 52 -8.74 1.30 -5.15
N ARG A 53 -8.32 1.83 -6.30
CA ARG A 53 -8.17 1.06 -7.52
C ARG A 53 -7.10 -0.01 -7.38
N GLU A 54 -5.93 0.35 -6.87
CA GLU A 54 -4.82 -0.59 -6.72
C GLU A 54 -5.16 -1.71 -5.73
N VAL A 55 -5.86 -1.39 -4.64
CA VAL A 55 -6.29 -2.43 -3.69
C VAL A 55 -7.22 -3.41 -4.41
N LEU A 56 -8.17 -2.92 -5.17
CA LEU A 56 -9.10 -3.78 -5.91
C LEU A 56 -8.36 -4.65 -6.94
N GLU A 57 -7.47 -4.05 -7.72
CA GLU A 57 -6.71 -4.77 -8.74
C GLU A 57 -5.81 -5.84 -8.14
N GLU A 58 -5.11 -5.52 -7.05
CA GLU A 58 -4.10 -6.41 -6.49
C GLU A 58 -4.66 -7.43 -5.50
N THR A 59 -5.80 -7.17 -4.90
CA THR A 59 -6.36 -8.07 -3.86
C THR A 59 -7.75 -8.58 -4.16
N GLY A 60 -8.49 -7.93 -5.06
CA GLY A 60 -9.88 -8.28 -5.33
C GLY A 60 -10.87 -7.68 -4.34
N TRP A 61 -10.42 -6.83 -3.42
CA TRP A 61 -11.30 -6.26 -2.40
C TRP A 61 -11.71 -4.83 -2.71
N CYS A 62 -13.02 -4.56 -2.67
CA CYS A 62 -13.58 -3.22 -2.64
C CYS A 62 -13.50 -2.70 -1.21
N CYS A 63 -12.96 -1.50 -1.03
CA CYS A 63 -12.70 -0.93 0.27
C CYS A 63 -13.23 0.48 0.40
N ARG A 64 -13.27 0.96 1.65
CA ARG A 64 -13.62 2.33 1.99
C ARG A 64 -12.45 2.94 2.75
N ILE A 65 -12.11 4.20 2.41
CA ILE A 65 -11.08 4.93 3.14
C ILE A 65 -11.64 5.38 4.48
N GLU A 66 -10.93 5.04 5.55
CA GLU A 66 -11.30 5.42 6.91
C GLU A 66 -10.51 6.63 7.40
N ALA A 67 -9.25 6.75 7.00
CA ALA A 67 -8.40 7.84 7.47
C ALA A 67 -7.20 8.01 6.55
N ASP A 68 -6.68 9.23 6.51
CA ASP A 68 -5.40 9.51 5.88
C ASP A 68 -4.30 9.14 6.87
N LEU A 69 -3.25 8.52 6.37
CA LEU A 69 -2.03 8.26 7.13
C LEU A 69 -0.94 9.22 6.64
N SER A 70 0.27 9.06 7.13
CA SER A 70 1.37 9.93 6.73
C SER A 70 1.66 9.81 5.23
N THR A 71 2.11 10.91 4.64
CA THR A 71 2.68 10.90 3.30
C THR A 71 4.19 10.80 3.47
N THR A 72 4.80 9.87 2.75
CA THR A 72 6.24 9.69 2.79
C THR A 72 6.87 10.14 1.48
N GLU A 73 8.10 10.61 1.56
CA GLU A 73 8.80 11.13 0.39
C GLU A 73 10.25 10.67 0.44
N TYR A 74 10.77 10.23 -0.69
CA TYR A 74 12.18 9.87 -0.80
C TYR A 74 12.69 10.09 -2.21
N TRP A 75 14.03 10.12 -2.33
CA TRP A 75 14.72 10.32 -3.59
C TRP A 75 15.33 9.01 -4.03
N PHE A 76 15.36 8.77 -5.34
CA PHE A 76 16.06 7.62 -5.91
C PHE A 76 16.68 8.02 -7.24
N GLN A 77 17.63 7.21 -7.69
CA GLN A 77 18.28 7.40 -8.99
C GLN A 77 17.97 6.22 -9.90
N ARG A 78 17.75 6.53 -11.17
CA ARG A 78 17.55 5.53 -12.20
C ARG A 78 18.23 6.05 -13.45
N GLU A 79 19.15 5.25 -14.04
CA GLU A 79 19.88 5.61 -15.24
C GLU A 79 20.59 6.96 -15.08
N GLY A 80 21.19 7.18 -13.90
CA GLY A 80 21.94 8.39 -13.61
C GLY A 80 21.10 9.65 -13.36
N ARG A 81 19.75 9.51 -13.36
CA ARG A 81 18.83 10.63 -13.16
C ARG A 81 18.20 10.53 -11.78
N ARG A 82 17.95 11.69 -11.17
CA ARG A 82 17.39 11.78 -9.83
C ARG A 82 15.89 12.02 -9.89
N PHE A 83 15.14 11.15 -9.17
CA PHE A 83 13.69 11.23 -9.09
C PHE A 83 13.27 11.41 -7.64
N ARG A 84 12.17 12.14 -7.43
CA ARG A 84 11.50 12.22 -6.15
C ARG A 84 10.27 11.33 -6.19
N LYS A 85 10.05 10.55 -5.13
CA LYS A 85 8.85 9.72 -5.01
C LYS A 85 8.06 10.14 -3.79
N THR A 86 6.78 10.40 -3.99
CA THR A 86 5.82 10.69 -2.92
C THR A 86 4.86 9.52 -2.83
N VAL A 87 4.66 9.01 -1.62
CA VAL A 87 3.75 7.90 -1.36
C VAL A 87 2.70 8.36 -0.37
N VAL A 88 1.44 8.29 -0.78
CA VAL A 88 0.29 8.68 0.04
C VAL A 88 -0.35 7.42 0.60
N TRP A 89 -0.51 7.35 1.92
CA TRP A 89 -0.97 6.16 2.63
C TRP A 89 -2.36 6.39 3.19
N PHE A 90 -3.23 5.37 3.06
CA PHE A 90 -4.60 5.44 3.57
C PHE A 90 -4.91 4.21 4.41
N LYS A 91 -5.61 4.43 5.52
CA LYS A 91 -6.21 3.34 6.28
C LYS A 91 -7.58 3.05 5.68
N MET A 92 -7.87 1.78 5.41
CA MET A 92 -9.10 1.36 4.76
C MET A 92 -9.78 0.25 5.54
N SER A 93 -11.09 0.11 5.32
CA SER A 93 -11.84 -1.06 5.74
C SER A 93 -12.34 -1.80 4.51
N ALA A 94 -12.40 -3.14 4.59
CA ALA A 94 -12.88 -3.98 3.51
C ALA A 94 -14.41 -3.97 3.49
N LEU A 95 -15.00 -3.81 2.31
CA LEU A 95 -16.45 -3.84 2.13
C LEU A 95 -16.90 -5.19 1.58
N GLU A 96 -16.33 -5.61 0.44
CA GLU A 96 -16.70 -6.89 -0.17
C GLU A 96 -15.60 -7.37 -1.10
N GLU A 97 -15.54 -8.67 -1.28
CA GLU A 97 -14.66 -9.28 -2.28
C GLU A 97 -15.37 -9.21 -3.63
N ALA A 98 -14.75 -8.54 -4.60
CA ALA A 98 -15.42 -8.18 -5.86
C ALA A 98 -14.58 -8.46 -7.10
N GLY A 99 -13.42 -9.08 -6.95
CA GLY A 99 -12.55 -9.34 -8.09
C GLY A 99 -11.52 -10.41 -7.82
N VAL A 100 -10.62 -10.60 -8.78
CA VAL A 100 -9.55 -11.57 -8.71
C VAL A 100 -8.22 -10.81 -8.72
N PRO A 101 -7.25 -11.16 -7.86
CA PRO A 101 -5.94 -10.49 -7.88
C PRO A 101 -5.28 -10.60 -9.25
N ASP A 102 -4.55 -9.56 -9.66
CA ASP A 102 -3.87 -9.59 -10.94
C ASP A 102 -2.61 -10.50 -10.87
N GLY A 103 -2.04 -10.78 -12.06
CA GLY A 103 -1.00 -11.80 -12.19
C GLY A 103 0.36 -11.48 -11.55
N GLU A 104 0.60 -10.23 -11.13
CA GLU A 104 1.86 -9.86 -10.49
C GLU A 104 1.87 -10.21 -9.01
N VAL A 105 0.70 -10.32 -8.41
CA VAL A 105 0.54 -10.66 -7.00
C VAL A 105 0.53 -12.19 -6.87
N GLU A 106 1.50 -12.72 -6.12
CA GLU A 106 1.64 -14.16 -5.95
C GLU A 106 0.70 -14.72 -4.89
N GLU A 107 0.40 -13.91 -3.88
CA GLU A 107 -0.48 -14.33 -2.80
C GLU A 107 -1.14 -13.11 -2.16
N VAL A 108 -2.40 -13.26 -1.76
CA VAL A 108 -3.15 -12.27 -0.98
C VAL A 108 -3.57 -12.96 0.31
N GLN A 109 -3.30 -12.34 1.46
CA GLN A 109 -3.58 -12.98 2.73
C GLN A 109 -4.06 -11.97 3.76
N TRP A 110 -5.13 -12.34 4.48
CA TRP A 110 -5.51 -11.64 5.71
C TRP A 110 -4.61 -12.17 6.82
N VAL A 111 -3.87 -11.27 7.47
CA VAL A 111 -2.85 -11.63 8.45
C VAL A 111 -3.16 -10.90 9.75
N ASP A 112 -3.12 -11.63 10.86
CA ASP A 112 -3.25 -10.99 12.18
C ASP A 112 -2.25 -9.84 12.30
N ARG A 113 -2.68 -8.72 12.87
CA ARG A 113 -1.87 -7.49 12.92
C ARG A 113 -0.54 -7.69 13.63
N GLU A 114 -0.47 -8.51 14.67
CA GLU A 114 0.78 -8.76 15.36
C GLU A 114 1.73 -9.58 14.49
N VAL A 115 1.19 -10.56 13.77
CA VAL A 115 1.97 -11.35 12.82
C VAL A 115 2.44 -10.46 11.67
N ALA A 116 1.58 -9.56 11.19
CA ALA A 116 1.91 -8.66 10.08
C ALA A 116 3.10 -7.76 10.41
N LEU A 117 3.17 -7.26 11.65
CA LEU A 117 4.29 -6.40 12.06
C LEU A 117 5.63 -7.10 11.90
N GLY A 118 5.68 -8.42 12.10
CA GLY A 118 6.89 -9.21 11.92
C GLY A 118 7.07 -9.78 10.52
N ARG A 119 6.03 -9.81 9.70
CA ARG A 119 6.09 -10.40 8.35
C ARG A 119 6.42 -9.38 7.28
N LEU A 120 5.99 -8.11 7.42
CA LEU A 120 6.25 -7.07 6.44
C LEU A 120 7.75 -6.94 6.18
N THR A 121 8.11 -6.89 4.90
CA THR A 121 9.51 -6.88 4.49
C THR A 121 10.20 -5.55 4.76
N TYR A 122 9.47 -4.43 4.60
CA TYR A 122 10.09 -3.10 4.69
C TYR A 122 9.75 -2.40 5.99
N PRO A 123 10.75 -1.78 6.65
CA PRO A 123 10.52 -1.02 7.89
C PRO A 123 9.50 0.11 7.72
N SER A 124 9.45 0.75 6.55
CA SER A 124 8.47 1.81 6.30
C SER A 124 7.04 1.28 6.37
N ASP A 125 6.80 0.06 5.86
CA ASP A 125 5.47 -0.55 5.93
C ASP A 125 5.10 -0.85 7.38
N VAL A 126 6.05 -1.33 8.18
CA VAL A 126 5.84 -1.58 9.61
C VAL A 126 5.45 -0.30 10.33
N ALA A 127 6.15 0.80 10.04
CA ALA A 127 5.87 2.09 10.67
C ALA A 127 4.46 2.59 10.35
N LEU A 128 4.04 2.46 9.09
CA LEU A 128 2.72 2.89 8.67
C LEU A 128 1.62 1.97 9.22
N LEU A 129 1.88 0.68 9.34
CA LEU A 129 0.94 -0.22 10.01
C LEU A 129 0.77 0.18 11.48
N SER A 130 1.86 0.45 12.17
CA SER A 130 1.81 0.90 13.56
C SER A 130 0.98 2.18 13.71
N GLN A 131 1.16 3.12 12.78
CA GLN A 131 0.36 4.34 12.76
C GLN A 131 -1.13 4.04 12.59
N ALA A 132 -1.46 3.16 11.63
CA ALA A 132 -2.85 2.79 11.37
C ALA A 132 -3.50 2.14 12.60
N LEU A 133 -2.77 1.26 13.28
CA LEU A 133 -3.29 0.54 14.45
C LEU A 133 -3.47 1.45 15.66
N SER A 134 -2.69 2.52 15.77
CA SER A 134 -2.78 3.44 16.91
C SER A 134 -3.95 4.42 16.80
N GLN A 135 -4.63 4.46 15.65
CA GLN A 135 -5.74 5.40 15.43
C GLN A 135 -7.06 4.86 15.94
N GLY A 136 -7.18 3.86 16.63
CA GLY A 136 -8.43 3.38 17.17
C GLY A 136 -9.56 3.24 16.12
N PRO A 137 -10.73 2.77 16.51
CA PRO A 137 -11.85 2.65 15.59
C PRO A 137 -12.34 4.02 15.12
N SER A 138 -12.84 4.07 13.87
CA SER A 138 -13.43 5.28 13.32
C SER A 138 -14.63 5.71 14.16
N SER A 139 -14.68 7.00 14.49
CA SER A 139 -15.78 7.56 15.27
C SER A 139 -16.96 8.00 14.39
N ARG A 140 -16.93 7.68 13.13
CA ARG A 140 -17.97 8.08 12.17
C ARG A 140 -19.03 7.03 11.99
#